data_49bf1589c77272d7bc253fb16f42b273
#
_entry.id   49bf1589c77272d7bc253fb16f42b273
#
_cell.length_a   1.000
_cell.length_b   1.000
_cell.length_c   1.000
_cell.angle_alpha   90.00
_cell.angle_beta   90.00
_cell.angle_gamma   90.00
#
_symmetry.space_group_name_H-M   'P 1'
#
loop_
_entity.id
_entity.type
_entity.pdbx_description
1 polymer ?
#
loop_
_entity_poly.entity_id
_entity_poly.type
_entity_poly.pdbx_seq_one_letter_code
_entity_poly.pdbx_strand_id
1 'polypeptide(L)'
;INKKDFGESRITIENTSLVDLNQTDLDRAYKESKIIQEALASYSKIFKSDLNFIKPVEGIISSKYGKKRFINDKPRSPHLSLDIAAPTGTKIVAPDNGKVILIGDYFYAGNYIIIDHGFGLLSSYSHLSKINVVENQIVKKNEKIGEIGATGRVTGPHLHWTVYFEKVRINPELVIQDNFLESLL
;
A
#
# COMPACT_ATOMS: atom_id res chain seq x y z
N ILE A 1 -22.82 -15.51 9.62
CA ILE A 1 -21.47 -15.03 9.18
C ILE A 1 -20.54 -15.27 10.34
N ASN A 2 -19.57 -16.19 10.19
CA ASN A 2 -18.58 -16.46 11.20
C ASN A 2 -17.63 -15.25 11.31
N LYS A 3 -17.48 -14.72 12.53
CA LYS A 3 -16.59 -13.59 12.81
C LYS A 3 -15.14 -14.09 12.72
N LYS A 4 -14.38 -13.63 11.71
CA LYS A 4 -12.97 -13.99 11.57
C LYS A 4 -12.13 -13.10 12.50
N ASP A 5 -11.32 -13.71 13.36
CA ASP A 5 -10.31 -12.99 14.14
C ASP A 5 -9.03 -12.83 13.30
N PHE A 6 -8.64 -11.60 13.05
CA PHE A 6 -7.42 -11.26 12.31
C PHE A 6 -6.21 -11.01 13.22
N GLY A 7 -6.39 -11.11 14.55
CA GLY A 7 -5.38 -10.81 15.54
C GLY A 7 -5.11 -9.31 15.71
N GLU A 8 -4.07 -9.00 16.47
CA GLU A 8 -3.68 -7.63 16.84
C GLU A 8 -2.24 -7.33 16.42
N SER A 9 -1.98 -6.05 16.16
CA SER A 9 -0.64 -5.50 15.95
C SER A 9 -0.44 -4.34 16.92
N ARG A 10 0.57 -4.44 17.79
CA ARG A 10 0.97 -3.39 18.73
C ARG A 10 2.31 -2.84 18.30
N ILE A 11 2.38 -1.53 18.08
CA ILE A 11 3.56 -0.84 17.56
C ILE A 11 3.90 0.30 18.52
N THR A 12 5.17 0.39 18.90
CA THR A 12 5.70 1.55 19.62
C THR A 12 6.45 2.44 18.63
N ILE A 13 6.09 3.71 18.59
CA ILE A 13 6.77 4.75 17.80
C ILE A 13 7.39 5.71 18.82
N GLU A 14 8.73 5.74 18.87
CA GLU A 14 9.48 6.58 19.80
C GLU A 14 9.35 8.06 19.46
N ASN A 15 9.37 8.39 18.19
CA ASN A 15 9.13 9.77 17.73
C ASN A 15 7.64 10.13 17.88
N THR A 16 7.27 10.69 19.01
CA THR A 16 5.89 11.05 19.33
C THR A 16 5.31 12.12 18.40
N SER A 17 6.13 12.94 17.73
CA SER A 17 5.67 13.92 16.76
C SER A 17 4.98 13.28 15.54
N LEU A 18 5.27 12.00 15.24
CA LEU A 18 4.60 11.23 14.21
C LEU A 18 3.27 10.60 14.67
N VAL A 19 2.96 10.70 15.96
CA VAL A 19 1.76 10.10 16.59
C VAL A 19 0.79 11.18 17.09
N ASP A 20 1.33 12.14 17.84
CA ASP A 20 0.60 13.30 18.39
C ASP A 20 1.03 14.54 17.58
N LEU A 21 0.31 14.80 16.48
CA LEU A 21 0.67 15.81 15.49
C LEU A 21 0.41 17.23 16.00
N ASN A 22 1.32 18.14 15.67
CA ASN A 22 1.05 19.58 15.74
C ASN A 22 0.07 20.02 14.62
N GLN A 23 -0.40 21.27 14.67
CA GLN A 23 -1.39 21.77 13.71
C GLN A 23 -0.88 21.77 12.26
N THR A 24 0.40 22.11 12.05
CA THR A 24 1.00 22.13 10.70
C THR A 24 1.02 20.74 10.07
N ASP A 25 1.40 19.71 10.85
CA ASP A 25 1.45 18.32 10.39
C ASP A 25 0.02 17.76 10.17
N LEU A 26 -0.94 18.16 11.02
CA LEU A 26 -2.35 17.82 10.82
C LEU A 26 -2.88 18.40 9.50
N ASP A 27 -2.61 19.68 9.22
CA ASP A 27 -3.04 20.35 8.00
C ASP A 27 -2.36 19.71 6.76
N ARG A 28 -1.08 19.37 6.85
CA ARG A 28 -0.35 18.64 5.81
C ARG A 28 -1.00 17.27 5.56
N ALA A 29 -1.16 16.45 6.59
CA ALA A 29 -1.74 15.11 6.49
C ALA A 29 -3.17 15.15 5.93
N TYR A 30 -3.96 16.16 6.30
CA TYR A 30 -5.32 16.34 5.79
C TYR A 30 -5.35 16.68 4.29
N LYS A 31 -4.51 17.62 3.84
CA LYS A 31 -4.39 17.99 2.42
C LYS A 31 -3.93 16.79 1.58
N GLU A 32 -2.91 16.10 2.06
CA GLU A 32 -2.36 14.92 1.39
C GLU A 32 -3.35 13.76 1.31
N SER A 33 -4.16 13.57 2.37
CA SER A 33 -5.23 12.58 2.36
C SER A 33 -6.26 12.83 1.25
N LYS A 34 -6.59 14.10 0.98
CA LYS A 34 -7.50 14.45 -0.13
C LYS A 34 -6.90 14.08 -1.48
N ILE A 35 -5.63 14.42 -1.73
CA ILE A 35 -4.93 14.09 -2.99
C ILE A 35 -4.95 12.58 -3.21
N ILE A 36 -4.61 11.80 -2.16
CA ILE A 36 -4.62 10.33 -2.24
C ILE A 36 -6.05 9.81 -2.51
N GLN A 37 -7.07 10.34 -1.84
CA GLN A 37 -8.47 9.93 -2.03
C GLN A 37 -8.97 10.25 -3.45
N GLU A 38 -8.60 11.40 -4.01
CA GLU A 38 -8.91 11.77 -5.39
C GLU A 38 -8.27 10.80 -6.38
N ALA A 39 -6.98 10.46 -6.21
CA ALA A 39 -6.31 9.47 -7.03
C ALA A 39 -6.97 8.08 -6.91
N LEU A 40 -7.34 7.65 -5.69
CA LEU A 40 -8.02 6.38 -5.45
C LEU A 40 -9.47 6.34 -6.00
N ALA A 41 -10.03 7.49 -6.37
CA ALA A 41 -11.33 7.56 -7.05
C ALA A 41 -11.21 7.34 -8.57
N SER A 42 -10.00 7.20 -9.09
CA SER A 42 -9.74 6.92 -10.51
C SER A 42 -10.44 5.63 -10.95
N TYR A 43 -10.96 5.66 -12.17
CA TYR A 43 -11.55 4.50 -12.84
C TYR A 43 -11.18 4.56 -14.31
N SER A 44 -10.40 3.61 -14.78
CA SER A 44 -10.03 3.51 -16.20
C SER A 44 -10.48 2.16 -16.80
N LYS A 45 -10.60 2.13 -18.14
CA LYS A 45 -10.85 0.92 -18.90
C LYS A 45 -9.64 0.54 -19.78
N ILE A 46 -8.46 1.09 -19.46
CA ILE A 46 -7.25 0.96 -20.28
C ILE A 46 -6.65 -0.45 -20.17
N PHE A 47 -6.68 -1.02 -18.98
CA PHE A 47 -6.14 -2.36 -18.70
C PHE A 47 -7.26 -3.28 -18.25
N LYS A 48 -7.07 -4.58 -18.52
CA LYS A 48 -7.90 -5.65 -17.98
C LYS A 48 -6.94 -6.58 -17.24
N SER A 49 -6.90 -6.46 -15.93
CA SER A 49 -6.19 -7.40 -15.07
C SER A 49 -6.91 -8.76 -15.08
N ASP A 50 -6.14 -9.83 -15.10
CA ASP A 50 -6.64 -11.18 -14.84
C ASP A 50 -6.76 -11.49 -13.34
N LEU A 51 -6.49 -10.49 -12.49
CA LEU A 51 -6.43 -10.60 -11.02
C LEU A 51 -5.37 -11.59 -10.51
N ASN A 52 -4.43 -11.94 -11.35
CA ASN A 52 -3.30 -12.81 -10.98
C ASN A 52 -2.04 -11.97 -10.76
N PHE A 53 -2.00 -11.26 -9.64
CA PHE A 53 -0.88 -10.42 -9.27
C PHE A 53 0.33 -11.25 -8.85
N ILE A 54 1.52 -10.85 -9.28
CA ILE A 54 2.74 -11.34 -8.64
C ILE A 54 2.98 -10.60 -7.33
N LYS A 55 3.70 -11.22 -6.41
CA LYS A 55 4.17 -10.57 -5.18
C LYS A 55 5.11 -9.42 -5.56
N PRO A 56 4.87 -8.17 -5.10
CA PRO A 56 5.61 -7.00 -5.59
C PRO A 56 7.05 -6.92 -5.08
N VAL A 57 7.39 -7.68 -4.04
CA VAL A 57 8.74 -7.70 -3.46
C VAL A 57 9.01 -9.04 -2.77
N GLU A 58 10.22 -9.54 -2.87
CA GLU A 58 10.69 -10.66 -2.06
C GLU A 58 10.96 -10.22 -0.63
N GLY A 59 10.46 -10.95 0.35
CA GLY A 59 10.60 -10.61 1.76
C GLY A 59 9.66 -11.39 2.66
N ILE A 60 9.73 -11.10 3.96
CA ILE A 60 8.95 -11.75 5.00
C ILE A 60 7.66 -10.97 5.24
N ILE A 61 6.50 -11.61 5.23
CA ILE A 61 5.24 -10.98 5.62
C ILE A 61 5.31 -10.65 7.11
N SER A 62 5.50 -9.37 7.43
CA SER A 62 5.63 -8.87 8.80
C SER A 62 4.28 -8.50 9.42
N SER A 63 3.31 -8.07 8.60
CA SER A 63 1.94 -7.83 9.06
C SER A 63 0.92 -8.15 7.99
N LYS A 64 -0.06 -8.99 8.35
CA LYS A 64 -1.17 -9.39 7.47
C LYS A 64 -2.31 -8.38 7.50
N TYR A 65 -3.15 -8.45 6.46
CA TYR A 65 -4.40 -7.70 6.35
C TYR A 65 -5.39 -8.04 7.48
N GLY A 66 -6.12 -7.02 7.94
CA GLY A 66 -7.25 -7.15 8.87
C GLY A 66 -6.88 -7.03 10.35
N LYS A 67 -5.60 -7.01 10.74
CA LYS A 67 -5.20 -6.89 12.13
C LYS A 67 -5.71 -5.61 12.79
N LYS A 68 -6.24 -5.73 14.02
CA LYS A 68 -6.47 -4.57 14.88
C LYS A 68 -5.12 -3.91 15.19
N ARG A 69 -5.05 -2.58 15.05
CA ARG A 69 -3.80 -1.85 15.24
C ARG A 69 -3.85 -0.98 16.49
N PHE A 70 -2.79 -1.06 17.28
CA PHE A 70 -2.51 -0.16 18.40
C PHE A 70 -1.17 0.52 18.17
N ILE A 71 -1.12 1.84 18.30
CA ILE A 71 0.12 2.63 18.24
C ILE A 71 0.25 3.35 19.57
N ASN A 72 1.35 3.09 20.30
CA ASN A 72 1.57 3.59 21.66
C ASN A 72 0.34 3.31 22.55
N ASP A 73 -0.16 2.06 22.51
CA ASP A 73 -1.36 1.54 23.19
C ASP A 73 -2.69 2.24 22.84
N LYS A 74 -2.68 3.25 21.99
CA LYS A 74 -3.90 3.91 21.48
C LYS A 74 -4.47 3.12 20.31
N PRO A 75 -5.77 2.77 20.28
CA PRO A 75 -6.40 2.08 19.15
C PRO A 75 -6.36 2.94 17.89
N ARG A 76 -6.12 2.32 16.74
CA ARG A 76 -6.08 2.93 15.42
C ARG A 76 -6.95 2.15 14.45
N SER A 77 -7.17 2.70 13.26
CA SER A 77 -7.85 1.98 12.17
C SER A 77 -7.14 0.64 11.91
N PRO A 78 -7.89 -0.42 11.57
CA PRO A 78 -7.33 -1.72 11.24
C PRO A 78 -6.26 -1.64 10.15
N HIS A 79 -5.32 -2.59 10.17
CA HIS A 79 -4.31 -2.72 9.13
C HIS A 79 -4.92 -3.35 7.87
N LEU A 80 -5.33 -2.53 6.90
CA LEU A 80 -5.98 -2.98 5.67
C LEU A 80 -5.00 -3.01 4.48
N SER A 81 -3.84 -3.64 4.72
CA SER A 81 -2.71 -3.76 3.78
C SER A 81 -1.90 -5.00 4.10
N LEU A 82 -0.92 -5.32 3.30
CA LEU A 82 0.09 -6.35 3.55
C LEU A 82 1.44 -5.67 3.74
N ASP A 83 2.09 -5.90 4.89
CA ASP A 83 3.44 -5.40 5.13
C ASP A 83 4.45 -6.52 4.84
N ILE A 84 5.43 -6.22 3.98
CA ILE A 84 6.50 -7.14 3.56
C ILE A 84 7.84 -6.54 3.94
N ALA A 85 8.49 -7.09 4.97
CA ALA A 85 9.78 -6.65 5.45
C ALA A 85 10.90 -7.17 4.54
N ALA A 86 11.79 -6.27 4.12
CA ALA A 86 13.00 -6.58 3.38
C ALA A 86 14.02 -5.45 3.59
N PRO A 87 15.32 -5.67 3.33
CA PRO A 87 16.35 -4.64 3.45
C PRO A 87 16.05 -3.41 2.58
N THR A 88 16.44 -2.22 3.07
CA THR A 88 16.40 -1.00 2.28
C THR A 88 17.13 -1.19 0.95
N GLY A 89 16.55 -0.69 -0.15
CA GLY A 89 17.09 -0.86 -1.50
C GLY A 89 16.62 -2.13 -2.22
N THR A 90 15.89 -3.05 -1.55
CA THR A 90 15.29 -4.21 -2.21
C THR A 90 14.31 -3.75 -3.30
N LYS A 91 14.44 -4.35 -4.48
CA LYS A 91 13.64 -4.02 -5.67
C LYS A 91 12.15 -4.28 -5.41
N ILE A 92 11.30 -3.29 -5.74
CA ILE A 92 9.84 -3.42 -5.79
C ILE A 92 9.43 -3.43 -7.27
N VAL A 93 8.52 -4.33 -7.64
CA VAL A 93 8.01 -4.46 -9.00
C VAL A 93 6.49 -4.23 -9.07
N ALA A 94 6.01 -3.82 -10.24
CA ALA A 94 4.58 -3.78 -10.53
C ALA A 94 4.01 -5.21 -10.53
N PRO A 95 2.95 -5.50 -9.77
CA PRO A 95 2.38 -6.84 -9.67
C PRO A 95 1.64 -7.27 -10.94
N ASP A 96 1.21 -6.31 -11.75
CA ASP A 96 0.54 -6.46 -13.04
C ASP A 96 0.77 -5.22 -13.90
N ASN A 97 0.33 -5.25 -15.17
CA ASN A 97 0.31 -4.09 -16.03
C ASN A 97 -0.55 -2.99 -15.41
N GLY A 98 -0.17 -1.72 -15.66
CA GLY A 98 -0.94 -0.61 -15.13
C GLY A 98 -0.39 0.74 -15.53
N LYS A 99 -1.04 1.79 -15.05
CA LYS A 99 -0.64 3.19 -15.20
C LYS A 99 -0.35 3.79 -13.84
N VAL A 100 0.81 4.41 -13.68
CA VAL A 100 1.14 5.21 -12.50
C VAL A 100 0.25 6.45 -12.48
N ILE A 101 -0.59 6.59 -11.46
CA ILE A 101 -1.56 7.71 -11.36
C ILE A 101 -1.23 8.71 -10.26
N LEU A 102 -0.36 8.34 -9.33
CA LEU A 102 0.12 9.23 -8.28
C LEU A 102 1.51 8.80 -7.83
N ILE A 103 2.39 9.78 -7.65
CA ILE A 103 3.67 9.64 -6.93
C ILE A 103 3.87 10.85 -6.02
N GLY A 104 4.63 10.70 -4.94
CA GLY A 104 4.97 11.82 -4.06
C GLY A 104 5.59 11.37 -2.75
N ASP A 105 5.94 12.35 -1.91
CA ASP A 105 6.32 12.17 -0.51
C ASP A 105 5.18 12.69 0.37
N TYR A 106 4.59 11.77 1.14
CA TYR A 106 3.43 12.02 2.00
C TYR A 106 3.76 11.77 3.46
N PHE A 107 3.19 12.55 4.35
CA PHE A 107 3.50 12.55 5.78
C PHE A 107 3.49 11.15 6.41
N TYR A 108 2.42 10.38 6.17
CA TYR A 108 2.31 9.03 6.71
C TYR A 108 2.94 7.97 5.82
N ALA A 109 2.76 8.08 4.52
CA ALA A 109 3.17 7.05 3.56
C ALA A 109 4.64 7.17 3.15
N GLY A 110 5.29 8.32 3.38
CA GLY A 110 6.61 8.62 2.83
C GLY A 110 6.58 8.64 1.30
N ASN A 111 7.66 8.22 0.66
CA ASN A 111 7.67 8.04 -0.79
C ASN A 111 6.63 6.99 -1.20
N TYR A 112 5.73 7.40 -2.07
CA TYR A 112 4.48 6.70 -2.34
C TYR A 112 4.18 6.62 -3.83
N ILE A 113 3.58 5.50 -4.25
CA ILE A 113 3.12 5.27 -5.63
C ILE A 113 1.70 4.72 -5.57
N ILE A 114 0.84 5.14 -6.52
CA ILE A 114 -0.42 4.44 -6.86
C ILE A 114 -0.38 4.02 -8.33
N ILE A 115 -0.76 2.77 -8.60
CA ILE A 115 -0.92 2.21 -9.94
C ILE A 115 -2.37 1.83 -10.17
N ASP A 116 -2.92 2.26 -11.30
CA ASP A 116 -4.24 1.87 -11.82
C ASP A 116 -4.07 0.68 -12.77
N HIS A 117 -4.68 -0.46 -12.42
CA HIS A 117 -4.69 -1.69 -13.20
C HIS A 117 -5.98 -1.86 -14.05
N GLY A 118 -6.82 -0.82 -14.06
CA GLY A 118 -8.09 -0.77 -14.78
C GLY A 118 -9.29 -1.29 -13.99
N PHE A 119 -10.48 -0.91 -14.44
CA PHE A 119 -11.77 -1.34 -13.89
C PHE A 119 -11.92 -1.19 -12.37
N GLY A 120 -11.32 -0.13 -11.80
CA GLY A 120 -11.36 0.16 -10.37
C GLY A 120 -10.40 -0.68 -9.51
N LEU A 121 -9.51 -1.47 -10.13
CA LEU A 121 -8.44 -2.19 -9.46
C LEU A 121 -7.20 -1.31 -9.36
N LEU A 122 -6.80 -0.96 -8.14
CA LEU A 122 -5.65 -0.10 -7.86
C LEU A 122 -4.70 -0.79 -6.87
N SER A 123 -3.42 -0.46 -6.95
CA SER A 123 -2.45 -0.83 -5.92
C SER A 123 -1.62 0.35 -5.46
N SER A 124 -1.22 0.36 -4.19
CA SER A 124 -0.37 1.42 -3.64
C SER A 124 0.80 0.88 -2.84
N TYR A 125 1.90 1.63 -2.86
CA TYR A 125 3.22 1.27 -2.34
C TYR A 125 3.73 2.42 -1.48
N SER A 126 3.94 2.18 -0.18
CA SER A 126 4.42 3.18 0.77
C SER A 126 5.81 2.85 1.30
N HIS A 127 6.44 3.84 1.91
CA HIS A 127 7.69 3.77 2.66
C HIS A 127 8.92 3.52 1.78
N LEU A 128 8.86 3.84 0.49
CA LEU A 128 9.94 3.61 -0.46
C LEU A 128 11.19 4.47 -0.13
N SER A 129 12.38 3.93 -0.36
CA SER A 129 13.61 4.73 -0.37
C SER A 129 13.80 5.46 -1.70
N LYS A 130 13.28 4.87 -2.79
CA LYS A 130 13.41 5.41 -4.15
C LYS A 130 12.19 5.08 -5.00
N ILE A 131 11.73 6.06 -5.77
CA ILE A 131 10.73 5.90 -6.82
C ILE A 131 11.48 5.82 -8.16
N ASN A 132 11.21 4.79 -8.98
CA ASN A 132 11.87 4.55 -10.27
C ASN A 132 10.95 4.78 -11.48
N VAL A 133 9.77 5.33 -11.25
CA VAL A 133 8.76 5.62 -12.28
C VAL A 133 8.34 7.07 -12.19
N VAL A 134 7.64 7.56 -13.22
CA VAL A 134 7.05 8.90 -13.26
C VAL A 134 5.53 8.82 -13.37
N GLU A 135 4.85 9.87 -12.99
CA GLU A 135 3.41 9.96 -13.11
C GLU A 135 2.96 9.84 -14.57
N ASN A 136 1.87 9.15 -14.80
CA ASN A 136 1.35 8.76 -16.11
C ASN A 136 2.15 7.71 -16.89
N GLN A 137 3.25 7.18 -16.35
CA GLN A 137 3.97 6.07 -16.96
C GLN A 137 3.11 4.82 -17.01
N ILE A 138 3.14 4.12 -18.15
CA ILE A 138 2.62 2.76 -18.30
C ILE A 138 3.71 1.80 -17.82
N VAL A 139 3.38 0.94 -16.90
CA VAL A 139 4.28 -0.11 -16.37
C VAL A 139 3.77 -1.48 -16.76
N LYS A 140 4.70 -2.40 -16.98
CA LYS A 140 4.41 -3.81 -17.25
C LYS A 140 4.55 -4.63 -15.97
N LYS A 141 3.84 -5.76 -15.91
CA LYS A 141 4.03 -6.78 -14.88
C LYS A 141 5.52 -7.11 -14.71
N ASN A 142 6.02 -7.15 -13.47
CA ASN A 142 7.42 -7.36 -13.11
C ASN A 142 8.39 -6.20 -13.44
N GLU A 143 7.92 -5.06 -13.93
CA GLU A 143 8.74 -3.86 -14.12
C GLU A 143 9.11 -3.25 -12.76
N LYS A 144 10.39 -2.83 -12.61
CA LYS A 144 10.84 -2.15 -11.38
C LYS A 144 10.18 -0.79 -11.25
N ILE A 145 9.47 -0.56 -10.13
CA ILE A 145 8.80 0.70 -9.83
C ILE A 145 9.45 1.49 -8.68
N GLY A 146 10.20 0.82 -7.81
CA GLY A 146 10.81 1.47 -6.66
C GLY A 146 11.72 0.53 -5.87
N GLU A 147 12.11 0.99 -4.69
CA GLU A 147 12.96 0.27 -3.75
C GLU A 147 12.43 0.41 -2.33
N ILE A 148 12.52 -0.67 -1.54
CA ILE A 148 12.17 -0.68 -0.12
C ILE A 148 12.91 0.42 0.62
N GLY A 149 12.22 1.09 1.53
CA GLY A 149 12.78 2.08 2.44
C GLY A 149 12.08 2.08 3.79
N ALA A 150 12.27 3.20 4.49
CA ALA A 150 11.67 3.48 5.79
C ALA A 150 11.24 4.96 5.88
N THR A 151 10.72 5.51 4.79
CA THR A 151 10.22 6.90 4.75
C THR A 151 8.80 7.01 5.31
N GLY A 152 8.42 8.19 5.79
CA GLY A 152 7.13 8.41 6.44
C GLY A 152 7.06 7.84 7.85
N ARG A 153 5.87 7.40 8.28
CA ARG A 153 5.63 6.90 9.64
C ARG A 153 5.80 5.39 9.74
N VAL A 154 7.01 4.94 10.06
CA VAL A 154 7.39 3.52 10.13
C VAL A 154 8.29 3.23 11.33
N THR A 155 8.46 1.96 11.67
CA THR A 155 9.39 1.46 12.69
C THR A 155 10.62 0.78 12.09
N GLY A 156 10.63 0.52 10.78
CA GLY A 156 11.74 -0.12 10.09
C GLY A 156 11.44 -0.39 8.61
N PRO A 157 12.44 -0.86 7.84
CA PRO A 157 12.29 -1.04 6.41
C PRO A 157 11.27 -2.12 6.04
N HIS A 158 10.24 -1.75 5.27
CA HIS A 158 9.25 -2.66 4.71
C HIS A 158 8.49 -1.99 3.58
N LEU A 159 7.85 -2.79 2.73
CA LEU A 159 6.80 -2.33 1.84
C LEU A 159 5.45 -2.44 2.55
N HIS A 160 4.72 -1.33 2.67
CA HIS A 160 3.30 -1.32 3.00
C HIS A 160 2.52 -1.33 1.68
N TRP A 161 1.95 -2.50 1.33
CA TRP A 161 1.26 -2.72 0.06
C TRP A 161 -0.24 -2.85 0.26
N THR A 162 -1.00 -1.97 -0.42
CA THR A 162 -2.46 -1.98 -0.37
C THR A 162 -3.03 -2.24 -1.75
N VAL A 163 -4.06 -3.08 -1.81
CA VAL A 163 -4.85 -3.29 -3.03
C VAL A 163 -6.26 -2.78 -2.79
N TYR A 164 -6.80 -2.10 -3.79
CA TYR A 164 -8.15 -1.54 -3.78
C TYR A 164 -8.94 -2.11 -4.96
N PHE A 165 -10.19 -2.43 -4.70
CA PHE A 165 -11.16 -2.72 -5.73
C PHE A 165 -12.40 -1.84 -5.50
N GLU A 166 -12.77 -1.05 -6.51
CA GLU A 166 -13.86 -0.07 -6.43
C GLU A 166 -13.80 0.79 -5.15
N LYS A 167 -12.63 1.37 -4.85
CA LYS A 167 -12.33 2.23 -3.69
C LYS A 167 -12.30 1.49 -2.34
N VAL A 168 -12.60 0.20 -2.30
CA VAL A 168 -12.54 -0.62 -1.08
C VAL A 168 -11.19 -1.31 -1.00
N ARG A 169 -10.54 -1.25 0.16
CA ARG A 169 -9.32 -2.03 0.42
C ARG A 169 -9.65 -3.50 0.54
N ILE A 170 -9.02 -4.32 -0.27
CA ILE A 170 -9.16 -5.78 -0.24
C ILE A 170 -7.90 -6.43 0.31
N ASN A 171 -8.01 -7.68 0.77
CA ASN A 171 -6.83 -8.42 1.24
C ASN A 171 -5.88 -8.72 0.07
N PRO A 172 -4.64 -8.17 0.06
CA PRO A 172 -3.71 -8.37 -1.05
C PRO A 172 -3.32 -9.84 -1.27
N GLU A 173 -3.38 -10.68 -0.23
CA GLU A 173 -3.08 -12.11 -0.37
C GLU A 173 -4.08 -12.82 -1.32
N LEU A 174 -5.29 -12.28 -1.50
CA LEU A 174 -6.28 -12.87 -2.40
C LEU A 174 -5.91 -12.71 -3.89
N VAL A 175 -5.30 -11.60 -4.27
CA VAL A 175 -4.95 -11.32 -5.67
C VAL A 175 -3.61 -11.91 -6.10
N ILE A 176 -2.79 -12.41 -5.17
CA ILE A 176 -1.54 -13.12 -5.46
C ILE A 176 -1.68 -14.65 -5.39
N GLN A 177 -2.89 -15.17 -5.15
CA GLN A 177 -3.16 -16.60 -5.19
C GLN A 177 -3.45 -17.02 -6.63
N ASP A 178 -2.79 -18.09 -7.08
CA ASP A 178 -3.14 -18.70 -8.34
C ASP A 178 -4.63 -19.07 -8.34
N ASN A 179 -5.34 -18.72 -9.42
CA ASN A 179 -6.76 -19.02 -9.62
C ASN A 179 -7.72 -18.33 -8.63
N PHE A 180 -7.42 -17.10 -8.20
CA PHE A 180 -8.34 -16.33 -7.34
C PHE A 180 -9.76 -16.24 -7.92
N LEU A 181 -9.89 -16.01 -9.24
CA LEU A 181 -11.20 -15.95 -9.91
C LEU A 181 -11.94 -17.29 -9.90
N GLU A 182 -11.23 -18.41 -10.02
CA GLU A 182 -11.83 -19.77 -9.94
C GLU A 182 -12.33 -20.09 -8.53
N SER A 183 -11.69 -19.50 -7.50
CA SER A 183 -12.11 -19.68 -6.11
C SER A 183 -13.40 -18.92 -5.74
N LEU A 184 -13.85 -17.99 -6.60
CA LEU A 184 -15.05 -17.19 -6.41
C LEU A 184 -16.27 -17.75 -7.15
N LEU A 185 -16.09 -18.70 -8.05
CA LEU A 185 -17.14 -19.38 -8.83
C LEU A 185 -17.52 -20.70 -8.20
#